data_2cf7b5a559b0f8bbf0a10fb713baf0dc
#
_entry.id   2cf7b5a559b0f8bbf0a10fb713baf0dc
#
_cell.length_a   1.000
_cell.length_b   1.000
_cell.length_c   1.000
_cell.angle_alpha   90.00
_cell.angle_beta   90.00
_cell.angle_gamma   90.00
#
_symmetry.space_group_name_H-M   'P 1'
#
loop_
_entity.id
_entity.type
_entity.pdbx_description
1 polymer ?
#
loop_
_entity_poly.entity_id
_entity_poly.type
_entity_poly.pdbx_seq_one_letter_code
_entity_poly.pdbx_strand_id
1 'polypeptide(L)'
;NVEVLFNRYNKPEGEITNRLGFYRKDENYAYFQSTTQIDEVGVYFFCIKLLINNTIKYIKYDLSQDTAVITTDKDKAFWEIAVGFDSPEWAKGAIMYHIFLDRFYRGSKKPLKEMPRRRLHKAWEEAPEIVSDDSGIENNDFFGGDLKGITEKLDYINSLGATIIYISPIVKSSSNHRYDTGDYEEVDPYAGTNEDLATLCKEAHKRNMKIIIDGVFNHTGRDFFAFQDIKQNRENSRYKDWYCNVNFWGNNSYNDGFSYENWGGYDLLVKLNQHNPEVKDYIADVIRFWV
;
A
#
# COMPACT_ATOMS: atom_id res chain seq x y z
N ASN A 1 -15.69 0.84 38.45
CA ASN A 1 -16.38 1.28 37.25
C ASN A 1 -15.61 0.81 36.03
N VAL A 2 -16.30 0.30 35.02
CA VAL A 2 -15.70 -0.16 33.75
C VAL A 2 -16.41 0.57 32.63
N GLU A 3 -15.67 1.23 31.77
CA GLU A 3 -16.18 2.00 30.63
C GLU A 3 -15.39 1.64 29.39
N VAL A 4 -16.03 1.59 28.20
CA VAL A 4 -15.36 1.55 26.91
C VAL A 4 -15.42 2.95 26.31
N LEU A 5 -14.28 3.42 25.81
CA LEU A 5 -14.11 4.72 25.18
C LEU A 5 -13.82 4.52 23.71
N PHE A 6 -14.62 5.12 22.82
CA PHE A 6 -14.41 5.11 21.38
C PHE A 6 -14.07 6.51 20.90
N ASN A 7 -13.01 6.64 20.10
CA ASN A 7 -12.60 7.89 19.49
C ASN A 7 -12.52 7.68 17.97
N ARG A 8 -13.22 8.50 17.21
CA ARG A 8 -13.18 8.43 15.75
C ARG A 8 -11.86 8.97 15.22
N TYR A 9 -11.26 8.26 14.28
CA TYR A 9 -10.08 8.71 13.56
C TYR A 9 -10.33 10.07 12.88
N ASN A 10 -9.41 11.02 13.04
CA ASN A 10 -9.50 12.40 12.52
C ASN A 10 -10.64 13.28 13.08
N LYS A 11 -11.35 12.83 14.14
CA LYS A 11 -12.30 13.67 14.89
C LYS A 11 -12.06 13.48 16.39
N PRO A 12 -11.06 14.15 16.98
CA PRO A 12 -10.75 14.01 18.41
C PRO A 12 -11.87 14.55 19.33
N GLU A 13 -12.76 15.39 18.81
CA GLU A 13 -13.92 15.89 19.54
C GLU A 13 -15.09 14.93 19.33
N GLY A 14 -15.59 14.33 20.41
CA GLY A 14 -16.74 13.43 20.37
C GLY A 14 -16.42 12.00 20.80
N GLU A 15 -15.65 11.83 21.88
CA GLU A 15 -15.47 10.52 22.52
C GLU A 15 -16.82 9.92 22.90
N ILE A 16 -17.11 8.72 22.39
CA ILE A 16 -18.28 7.95 22.79
C ILE A 16 -17.86 7.12 24.00
N THR A 17 -18.50 7.36 25.15
CA THR A 17 -18.28 6.60 26.37
C THR A 17 -19.47 5.73 26.66
N ASN A 18 -19.25 4.42 26.82
CA ASN A 18 -20.29 3.50 27.25
C ASN A 18 -19.87 2.73 28.50
N ARG A 19 -20.75 2.72 29.53
CA ARG A 19 -20.51 2.01 30.77
C ARG A 19 -20.87 0.54 30.62
N LEU A 20 -19.95 -0.35 31.03
CA LEU A 20 -20.20 -1.77 31.08
C LEU A 20 -20.89 -2.14 32.40
N GLY A 21 -22.05 -2.79 32.31
CA GLY A 21 -22.76 -3.34 33.45
C GLY A 21 -22.13 -4.65 33.92
N PHE A 22 -22.15 -4.88 35.24
CA PHE A 22 -21.81 -6.19 35.78
C PHE A 22 -22.78 -7.24 35.24
N TYR A 23 -22.23 -8.30 34.67
CA TYR A 23 -23.00 -9.39 34.07
C TYR A 23 -23.04 -10.64 34.98
N ARG A 24 -21.86 -11.13 35.36
CA ARG A 24 -21.72 -12.31 36.23
C ARG A 24 -20.35 -12.35 36.89
N LYS A 25 -20.21 -13.24 37.88
CA LYS A 25 -18.93 -13.54 38.53
C LYS A 25 -18.82 -15.05 38.69
N ASP A 26 -17.64 -15.60 38.48
CA ASP A 26 -17.23 -16.93 38.91
C ASP A 26 -16.13 -16.83 39.98
N GLU A 27 -15.49 -17.95 40.31
CA GLU A 27 -14.45 -18.00 41.36
C GLU A 27 -13.26 -17.06 41.09
N ASN A 28 -12.91 -16.87 39.81
CA ASN A 28 -11.70 -16.18 39.41
C ASN A 28 -11.94 -14.85 38.70
N TYR A 29 -13.12 -14.64 38.07
CA TYR A 29 -13.37 -13.53 37.18
C TYR A 29 -14.71 -12.85 37.42
N ALA A 30 -14.72 -11.53 37.25
CA ALA A 30 -15.94 -10.72 37.12
C ALA A 30 -16.11 -10.30 35.66
N TYR A 31 -17.31 -10.55 35.10
CA TYR A 31 -17.64 -10.25 33.72
C TYR A 31 -18.52 -9.02 33.64
N PHE A 32 -18.16 -8.14 32.72
CA PHE A 32 -18.88 -6.91 32.43
C PHE A 32 -19.27 -6.90 30.95
N GLN A 33 -20.47 -6.40 30.65
CA GLN A 33 -20.92 -6.30 29.26
C GLN A 33 -21.69 -5.02 29.01
N SER A 34 -21.72 -4.59 27.77
CA SER A 34 -22.53 -3.51 27.26
C SER A 34 -22.76 -3.69 25.76
N THR A 35 -23.78 -3.03 25.24
CA THR A 35 -24.01 -2.91 23.81
C THR A 35 -23.85 -1.42 23.46
N THR A 36 -23.03 -1.13 22.45
CA THR A 36 -22.82 0.21 21.94
C THR A 36 -23.25 0.23 20.49
N GLN A 37 -24.14 1.15 20.13
CA GLN A 37 -24.47 1.45 18.74
C GLN A 37 -23.65 2.66 18.29
N ILE A 38 -22.99 2.55 17.15
CA ILE A 38 -22.25 3.61 16.52
C ILE A 38 -22.82 3.76 15.11
N ASP A 39 -23.51 4.87 14.85
CA ASP A 39 -24.23 5.08 13.59
C ASP A 39 -23.39 5.81 12.53
N GLU A 40 -22.37 6.55 12.94
CA GLU A 40 -21.52 7.32 12.04
C GLU A 40 -20.42 6.43 11.43
N VAL A 41 -20.39 6.35 10.11
CA VAL A 41 -19.37 5.57 9.35
C VAL A 41 -17.97 6.11 9.62
N GLY A 42 -17.04 5.23 9.92
CA GLY A 42 -15.64 5.61 10.15
C GLY A 42 -14.81 4.54 10.84
N VAL A 43 -13.53 4.83 11.02
CA VAL A 43 -12.64 4.03 11.85
C VAL A 43 -12.62 4.61 13.25
N TYR A 44 -12.80 3.76 14.25
CA TYR A 44 -12.78 4.10 15.64
C TYR A 44 -11.68 3.37 16.38
N PHE A 45 -10.95 4.11 17.19
CA PHE A 45 -10.04 3.54 18.17
C PHE A 45 -10.75 3.38 19.49
N PHE A 46 -10.58 2.27 20.17
CA PHE A 46 -11.17 2.10 21.48
C PHE A 46 -10.23 1.49 22.51
N CYS A 47 -10.50 1.81 23.77
CA CYS A 47 -9.86 1.21 24.93
C CYS A 47 -10.88 1.01 26.05
N ILE A 48 -10.52 0.21 27.06
CA ILE A 48 -11.36 0.02 28.24
C ILE A 48 -10.74 0.82 29.39
N LYS A 49 -11.55 1.70 29.98
CA LYS A 49 -11.19 2.50 31.15
C LYS A 49 -11.70 1.83 32.42
N LEU A 50 -10.84 1.66 33.37
CA LEU A 50 -11.12 1.09 34.68
C LEU A 50 -10.94 2.15 35.77
N LEU A 51 -11.92 2.28 36.65
CA LEU A 51 -11.77 3.03 37.91
C LEU A 51 -11.70 2.02 39.06
N ILE A 52 -10.50 1.85 39.63
CA ILE A 52 -10.21 0.92 40.73
C ILE A 52 -9.57 1.72 41.87
N ASN A 53 -10.16 1.73 43.07
CA ASN A 53 -9.64 2.41 44.25
C ASN A 53 -9.25 3.89 43.97
N ASN A 54 -10.10 4.63 43.30
CA ASN A 54 -9.91 6.00 42.86
C ASN A 54 -8.73 6.22 41.87
N THR A 55 -8.20 5.15 41.30
CA THR A 55 -7.17 5.23 40.29
C THR A 55 -7.74 4.83 38.92
N ILE A 56 -7.48 5.66 37.92
CA ILE A 56 -7.86 5.38 36.54
C ILE A 56 -6.75 4.55 35.88
N LYS A 57 -7.14 3.44 35.29
CA LYS A 57 -6.27 2.59 34.43
C LYS A 57 -6.99 2.34 33.10
N TYR A 58 -6.21 2.03 32.08
CA TYR A 58 -6.73 1.69 30.75
C TYR A 58 -6.25 0.30 30.37
N ILE A 59 -7.12 -0.52 29.79
CA ILE A 59 -6.76 -1.73 29.09
C ILE A 59 -6.70 -1.35 27.61
N LYS A 60 -5.58 -1.61 26.98
CA LYS A 60 -5.29 -1.28 25.58
C LYS A 60 -4.61 -2.43 24.89
N TYR A 61 -4.61 -2.40 23.55
CA TYR A 61 -3.85 -3.33 22.74
C TYR A 61 -2.42 -2.82 22.50
N ASP A 62 -1.45 -3.65 22.80
CA ASP A 62 -0.04 -3.36 22.51
C ASP A 62 0.42 -4.19 21.31
N LEU A 63 0.61 -3.52 20.17
CA LEU A 63 1.07 -4.12 18.92
C LEU A 63 2.43 -4.81 19.04
N SER A 64 3.33 -4.30 19.91
CA SER A 64 4.67 -4.86 20.06
C SER A 64 4.67 -6.21 20.77
N GLN A 65 3.68 -6.45 21.62
CA GLN A 65 3.51 -7.67 22.40
C GLN A 65 2.34 -8.55 21.92
N ASP A 66 1.59 -8.07 20.93
CA ASP A 66 0.37 -8.72 20.41
C ASP A 66 -0.61 -9.12 21.53
N THR A 67 -0.79 -8.26 22.52
CA THR A 67 -1.60 -8.54 23.70
C THR A 67 -2.26 -7.31 24.30
N ALA A 68 -3.20 -7.54 25.20
CA ALA A 68 -3.80 -6.47 26.01
C ALA A 68 -2.88 -6.12 27.20
N VAL A 69 -2.65 -4.85 27.41
CA VAL A 69 -1.88 -4.32 28.54
C VAL A 69 -2.68 -3.36 29.40
N ILE A 70 -2.34 -3.30 30.71
CA ILE A 70 -2.93 -2.34 31.63
C ILE A 70 -1.93 -1.21 31.86
N THR A 71 -2.36 0.03 31.60
CA THR A 71 -1.52 1.23 31.73
C THR A 71 -2.29 2.39 32.35
N THR A 72 -1.58 3.42 32.80
CA THR A 72 -2.16 4.72 33.17
C THR A 72 -2.15 5.73 32.05
N ASP A 73 -1.47 5.43 30.93
CA ASP A 73 -1.38 6.29 29.75
C ASP A 73 -2.58 6.08 28.83
N LYS A 74 -3.31 7.16 28.49
CA LYS A 74 -4.45 7.16 27.57
C LYS A 74 -4.03 7.19 26.09
N ASP A 75 -2.86 7.71 25.77
CA ASP A 75 -2.60 8.26 24.43
C ASP A 75 -1.97 7.27 23.40
N LYS A 76 -1.71 6.03 23.76
CA LYS A 76 -1.07 5.06 22.86
C LYS A 76 -1.76 3.70 22.91
N ALA A 77 -1.66 2.96 21.81
CA ALA A 77 -2.11 1.57 21.68
C ALA A 77 -3.64 1.38 21.93
N PHE A 78 -4.39 1.28 20.87
CA PHE A 78 -5.85 1.07 20.89
C PHE A 78 -6.20 -0.15 20.03
N TRP A 79 -7.34 -0.77 20.32
CA TRP A 79 -8.02 -1.58 19.32
C TRP A 79 -8.73 -0.68 18.31
N GLU A 80 -8.89 -1.20 17.11
CA GLU A 80 -9.57 -0.52 16.01
C GLU A 80 -10.85 -1.26 15.63
N ILE A 81 -11.87 -0.51 15.27
CA ILE A 81 -13.09 -1.02 14.66
C ILE A 81 -13.53 -0.12 13.51
N ALA A 82 -13.85 -0.73 12.37
CA ALA A 82 -14.43 -0.03 11.25
C ALA A 82 -15.96 -0.15 11.30
N VAL A 83 -16.65 0.99 11.31
CA VAL A 83 -18.10 1.08 11.33
C VAL A 83 -18.61 1.47 9.95
N GLY A 84 -19.61 0.76 9.43
CA GLY A 84 -20.19 1.00 8.13
C GLY A 84 -19.28 0.60 6.94
N PHE A 85 -18.18 -0.10 7.22
CA PHE A 85 -17.34 -0.73 6.21
C PHE A 85 -17.70 -2.20 6.10
N ASP A 86 -18.16 -2.63 4.95
CA ASP A 86 -18.41 -4.04 4.64
C ASP A 86 -17.41 -4.50 3.58
N SER A 87 -16.61 -5.51 3.94
CA SER A 87 -15.69 -6.13 3.00
C SER A 87 -16.48 -6.87 1.93
N PRO A 88 -16.07 -6.81 0.66
CA PRO A 88 -16.71 -7.58 -0.39
C PRO A 88 -16.78 -9.08 -0.03
N GLU A 89 -17.90 -9.72 -0.29
CA GLU A 89 -18.09 -11.14 0.04
C GLU A 89 -17.02 -12.05 -0.56
N TRP A 90 -16.53 -11.73 -1.75
CA TRP A 90 -15.47 -12.50 -2.40
C TRP A 90 -14.11 -12.42 -1.67
N ALA A 91 -13.91 -11.43 -0.80
CA ALA A 91 -12.67 -11.27 -0.02
C ALA A 91 -12.73 -11.97 1.35
N LYS A 92 -13.95 -12.27 1.85
CA LYS A 92 -14.11 -12.87 3.17
C LYS A 92 -13.63 -14.33 3.17
N GLY A 93 -12.60 -14.63 3.96
CA GLY A 93 -11.99 -15.97 4.04
C GLY A 93 -11.21 -16.40 2.80
N ALA A 94 -10.93 -15.50 1.87
CA ALA A 94 -10.16 -15.77 0.68
C ALA A 94 -8.66 -16.00 0.98
N ILE A 95 -8.02 -16.81 0.16
CA ILE A 95 -6.56 -16.98 0.15
C ILE A 95 -6.00 -16.09 -0.95
N MET A 96 -5.11 -15.18 -0.58
CA MET A 96 -4.43 -14.26 -1.51
C MET A 96 -3.03 -14.78 -1.84
N TYR A 97 -2.72 -14.90 -3.12
CA TYR A 97 -1.39 -15.23 -3.62
C TYR A 97 -0.71 -13.96 -4.13
N HIS A 98 0.36 -13.53 -3.45
CA HIS A 98 1.13 -12.35 -3.84
C HIS A 98 2.20 -12.70 -4.86
N ILE A 99 2.31 -11.90 -5.92
CA ILE A 99 3.28 -12.07 -7.00
C ILE A 99 4.18 -10.84 -7.13
N PHE A 100 5.48 -11.04 -6.91
CA PHE A 100 6.50 -10.11 -7.39
C PHE A 100 6.78 -10.42 -8.86
N LEU A 101 6.22 -9.62 -9.76
CA LEU A 101 6.03 -9.97 -11.18
C LEU A 101 7.33 -10.37 -11.87
N ASP A 102 8.40 -9.58 -11.74
CA ASP A 102 9.67 -9.82 -12.41
C ASP A 102 10.29 -11.18 -12.06
N ARG A 103 9.98 -11.70 -10.85
CA ARG A 103 10.56 -12.92 -10.28
C ARG A 103 9.59 -14.11 -10.26
N PHE A 104 8.47 -14.05 -11.01
CA PHE A 104 7.49 -15.12 -10.96
C PHE A 104 7.64 -16.13 -12.11
N TYR A 105 7.26 -15.76 -13.31
CA TYR A 105 7.36 -16.62 -14.49
C TYR A 105 7.24 -15.80 -15.77
N ARG A 106 8.06 -16.13 -16.77
CA ARG A 106 8.02 -15.48 -18.08
C ARG A 106 7.23 -16.33 -19.07
N GLY A 107 6.07 -15.84 -19.49
CA GLY A 107 5.21 -16.49 -20.49
C GLY A 107 5.50 -16.01 -21.91
N SER A 108 6.01 -14.80 -22.10
CA SER A 108 6.33 -14.28 -23.42
C SER A 108 7.55 -14.97 -24.03
N LYS A 109 7.37 -15.50 -25.24
CA LYS A 109 8.47 -16.09 -26.04
C LYS A 109 9.26 -15.05 -26.82
N LYS A 110 8.77 -13.80 -26.88
CA LYS A 110 9.48 -12.72 -27.59
C LYS A 110 10.70 -12.29 -26.76
N PRO A 111 11.85 -12.05 -27.41
CA PRO A 111 13.00 -11.45 -26.73
C PRO A 111 12.61 -10.13 -26.10
N LEU A 112 13.03 -9.89 -24.86
CA LEU A 112 12.91 -8.57 -24.27
C LEU A 112 13.86 -7.63 -24.98
N LYS A 113 13.36 -6.45 -25.31
CA LYS A 113 14.18 -5.38 -25.89
C LYS A 113 15.12 -4.85 -24.80
N GLU A 114 16.42 -4.79 -25.09
CA GLU A 114 17.34 -4.08 -24.20
C GLU A 114 16.89 -2.64 -24.00
N MET A 115 16.84 -2.21 -22.75
CA MET A 115 16.49 -0.84 -22.38
C MET A 115 17.62 -0.21 -21.58
N PRO A 116 17.87 1.09 -21.76
CA PRO A 116 18.87 1.80 -20.97
C PRO A 116 18.64 1.59 -19.47
N ARG A 117 19.71 1.36 -18.73
CA ARG A 117 19.72 1.18 -17.27
C ARG A 117 19.00 -0.09 -16.76
N ARG A 118 18.56 -0.99 -17.64
CA ARG A 118 18.00 -2.29 -17.25
C ARG A 118 18.96 -3.38 -17.66
N ARG A 119 19.35 -4.20 -16.69
CA ARG A 119 20.16 -5.39 -16.95
C ARG A 119 19.26 -6.62 -16.95
N LEU A 120 19.15 -7.27 -18.12
CA LEU A 120 18.33 -8.44 -18.27
C LEU A 120 19.18 -9.71 -18.05
N HIS A 121 18.77 -10.53 -17.09
CA HIS A 121 19.31 -11.88 -16.90
C HIS A 121 18.94 -12.78 -18.08
N LYS A 122 19.90 -13.58 -18.53
CA LYS A 122 19.73 -14.50 -19.68
C LYS A 122 19.11 -15.82 -19.27
N ALA A 123 19.42 -16.27 -18.06
CA ALA A 123 18.91 -17.50 -17.49
C ALA A 123 18.20 -17.24 -16.15
N TRP A 124 17.14 -17.99 -15.88
CA TRP A 124 16.34 -17.85 -14.65
C TRP A 124 17.12 -18.26 -13.41
N GLU A 125 18.12 -19.12 -13.55
CA GLU A 125 18.95 -19.67 -12.48
C GLU A 125 20.11 -18.75 -12.09
N GLU A 126 20.33 -17.63 -12.79
CA GLU A 126 21.34 -16.66 -12.43
C GLU A 126 21.03 -16.04 -11.06
N ALA A 127 22.07 -15.71 -10.29
CA ALA A 127 21.89 -15.03 -9.02
C ALA A 127 21.44 -13.58 -9.24
N PRO A 128 20.40 -13.09 -8.50
CA PRO A 128 20.04 -11.70 -8.55
C PRO A 128 21.16 -10.83 -7.97
N GLU A 129 21.33 -9.63 -8.49
CA GLU A 129 22.27 -8.68 -7.93
C GLU A 129 21.62 -7.87 -6.80
N ILE A 130 22.35 -7.77 -5.69
CA ILE A 130 21.87 -7.17 -4.44
C ILE A 130 22.55 -5.82 -4.21
N VAL A 131 23.60 -5.50 -4.97
CA VAL A 131 24.34 -4.23 -4.84
C VAL A 131 24.08 -3.35 -6.04
N SER A 132 24.15 -2.03 -5.81
CA SER A 132 24.11 -1.06 -6.90
C SER A 132 25.23 -1.32 -7.91
N ASP A 133 24.94 -1.11 -9.19
CA ASP A 133 25.97 -1.14 -10.22
C ASP A 133 26.97 0.05 -10.09
N ASP A 134 27.98 0.05 -10.93
CA ASP A 134 29.03 1.11 -10.94
C ASP A 134 28.47 2.53 -11.17
N SER A 135 27.22 2.65 -11.65
CA SER A 135 26.51 3.92 -11.80
C SER A 135 25.66 4.29 -10.57
N GLY A 136 25.69 3.46 -9.53
CA GLY A 136 24.88 3.65 -8.32
C GLY A 136 23.39 3.33 -8.49
N ILE A 137 23.00 2.60 -9.56
CA ILE A 137 21.60 2.21 -9.81
C ILE A 137 21.33 0.88 -9.12
N GLU A 138 20.39 0.90 -8.21
CA GLU A 138 19.89 -0.29 -7.51
C GLU A 138 18.63 -0.85 -8.20
N ASN A 139 18.36 -2.14 -7.98
CA ASN A 139 17.13 -2.82 -8.45
C ASN A 139 16.89 -2.71 -9.97
N ASN A 140 17.95 -2.70 -10.74
CA ASN A 140 17.93 -2.61 -12.20
C ASN A 140 18.13 -3.96 -12.92
N ASP A 141 18.28 -5.04 -12.18
CA ASP A 141 18.39 -6.41 -12.70
C ASP A 141 17.00 -7.04 -12.90
N PHE A 142 16.73 -7.50 -14.09
CA PHE A 142 15.43 -8.05 -14.51
C PHE A 142 15.56 -9.50 -14.95
N PHE A 143 14.65 -10.36 -14.50
CA PHE A 143 14.47 -11.73 -14.99
C PHE A 143 13.35 -11.84 -16.02
N GLY A 144 12.50 -10.83 -16.10
CA GLY A 144 11.50 -10.69 -17.14
C GLY A 144 10.25 -11.54 -16.94
N GLY A 145 9.88 -11.84 -15.69
CA GLY A 145 8.56 -12.34 -15.38
C GLY A 145 7.49 -11.35 -15.85
N ASP A 146 6.40 -11.86 -16.45
CA ASP A 146 5.41 -11.05 -17.15
C ASP A 146 3.96 -11.48 -16.90
N LEU A 147 3.01 -10.64 -17.32
CA LEU A 147 1.56 -10.88 -17.14
C LEU A 147 1.08 -12.14 -17.88
N LYS A 148 1.71 -12.49 -19.00
CA LYS A 148 1.44 -13.76 -19.71
C LYS A 148 1.86 -14.96 -18.88
N GLY A 149 2.98 -14.83 -18.18
CA GLY A 149 3.45 -15.85 -17.26
C GLY A 149 2.48 -16.10 -16.13
N ILE A 150 1.87 -15.04 -15.56
CA ILE A 150 0.80 -15.22 -14.57
C ILE A 150 -0.38 -15.93 -15.21
N THR A 151 -0.80 -15.50 -16.40
CA THR A 151 -1.93 -16.11 -17.14
C THR A 151 -1.71 -17.61 -17.36
N GLU A 152 -0.51 -18.04 -17.76
CA GLU A 152 -0.17 -19.45 -17.93
C GLU A 152 -0.14 -20.25 -16.63
N LYS A 153 0.07 -19.59 -15.49
CA LYS A 153 0.15 -20.21 -14.16
C LYS A 153 -1.14 -20.13 -13.33
N LEU A 154 -2.23 -19.62 -13.89
CA LEU A 154 -3.50 -19.49 -13.17
C LEU A 154 -4.02 -20.82 -12.60
N ASP A 155 -3.90 -21.92 -13.35
CA ASP A 155 -4.36 -23.23 -12.88
C ASP A 155 -3.49 -23.75 -11.72
N TYR A 156 -2.18 -23.47 -11.74
CA TYR A 156 -1.29 -23.75 -10.62
C TYR A 156 -1.70 -22.95 -9.38
N ILE A 157 -1.89 -21.63 -9.51
CA ILE A 157 -2.26 -20.77 -8.39
C ILE A 157 -3.62 -21.19 -7.82
N ASN A 158 -4.60 -21.50 -8.67
CA ASN A 158 -5.91 -22.00 -8.27
C ASN A 158 -5.82 -23.34 -7.52
N SER A 159 -4.92 -24.24 -7.92
CA SER A 159 -4.71 -25.53 -7.27
C SER A 159 -4.19 -25.39 -5.83
N LEU A 160 -3.61 -24.26 -5.47
CA LEU A 160 -3.20 -23.92 -4.10
C LEU A 160 -4.37 -23.44 -3.22
N GLY A 161 -5.58 -23.32 -3.79
CA GLY A 161 -6.75 -22.78 -3.10
C GLY A 161 -6.82 -21.24 -3.09
N ALA A 162 -5.92 -20.55 -3.80
CA ALA A 162 -5.95 -19.09 -3.87
C ALA A 162 -7.08 -18.62 -4.79
N THR A 163 -7.86 -17.67 -4.31
CA THR A 163 -8.97 -17.04 -5.04
C THR A 163 -8.69 -15.56 -5.36
N ILE A 164 -7.60 -15.01 -4.83
CA ILE A 164 -7.15 -13.65 -5.11
C ILE A 164 -5.69 -13.70 -5.51
N ILE A 165 -5.34 -12.97 -6.57
CA ILE A 165 -3.95 -12.71 -6.95
C ILE A 165 -3.69 -11.23 -6.72
N TYR A 166 -2.75 -10.93 -5.83
CA TYR A 166 -2.21 -9.58 -5.64
C TYR A 166 -0.88 -9.47 -6.39
N ILE A 167 -0.78 -8.49 -7.28
CA ILE A 167 0.41 -8.28 -8.11
C ILE A 167 1.10 -7.00 -7.65
N SER A 168 2.41 -7.09 -7.28
CA SER A 168 3.26 -5.91 -7.09
C SER A 168 3.19 -4.99 -8.31
N PRO A 169 3.56 -3.71 -8.22
CA PRO A 169 3.33 -2.75 -9.29
C PRO A 169 3.70 -3.27 -10.68
N ILE A 170 2.80 -3.04 -11.63
CA ILE A 170 2.93 -3.50 -13.03
C ILE A 170 3.18 -2.36 -14.00
N VAL A 171 2.99 -1.11 -13.53
CA VAL A 171 3.05 0.10 -14.35
C VAL A 171 4.49 0.51 -14.66
N LYS A 172 4.65 1.29 -15.71
CA LYS A 172 5.94 1.74 -16.24
C LYS A 172 6.78 2.44 -15.16
N SER A 173 8.02 2.00 -15.02
CA SER A 173 8.97 2.49 -14.03
C SER A 173 10.40 2.17 -14.46
N SER A 174 11.41 2.57 -13.70
CA SER A 174 12.81 2.27 -14.01
C SER A 174 13.33 1.02 -13.30
N SER A 175 12.79 0.70 -12.12
CA SER A 175 13.22 -0.44 -11.30
C SER A 175 12.45 -1.74 -11.58
N ASN A 176 13.03 -2.87 -11.16
CA ASN A 176 12.38 -4.19 -11.26
C ASN A 176 11.18 -4.36 -10.33
N HIS A 177 11.12 -3.63 -9.20
CA HIS A 177 10.01 -3.63 -8.26
C HIS A 177 8.86 -2.69 -8.68
N ARG A 178 9.11 -1.72 -9.55
CA ARG A 178 8.13 -0.78 -10.14
C ARG A 178 7.40 0.13 -9.14
N TYR A 179 7.93 0.28 -7.92
CA TYR A 179 7.38 1.27 -6.98
C TYR A 179 7.75 2.71 -7.36
N ASP A 180 8.72 2.93 -8.23
CA ASP A 180 9.10 4.20 -8.81
C ASP A 180 8.29 4.51 -10.08
N THR A 181 6.99 4.67 -9.95
CA THR A 181 6.06 4.85 -11.07
C THR A 181 6.41 6.04 -11.95
N GLY A 182 6.65 5.78 -13.24
CA GLY A 182 6.90 6.78 -14.26
C GLY A 182 5.67 7.09 -15.12
N ASP A 183 4.74 6.14 -15.22
CA ASP A 183 3.45 6.32 -15.90
C ASP A 183 2.42 5.37 -15.27
N TYR A 184 1.29 5.92 -14.80
CA TYR A 184 0.26 5.12 -14.11
C TYR A 184 -0.70 4.39 -15.04
N GLU A 185 -0.78 4.75 -16.32
CA GLU A 185 -1.76 4.22 -17.27
C GLU A 185 -1.14 3.27 -18.30
N GLU A 186 0.18 3.08 -18.26
CA GLU A 186 0.93 2.18 -19.14
C GLU A 186 1.55 1.03 -18.33
N VAL A 187 1.28 -0.21 -18.74
CA VAL A 187 1.99 -1.40 -18.23
C VAL A 187 3.46 -1.33 -18.63
N ASP A 188 4.36 -1.65 -17.71
CA ASP A 188 5.80 -1.69 -17.98
C ASP A 188 6.12 -2.62 -19.14
N PRO A 189 6.97 -2.22 -20.11
CA PRO A 189 7.28 -3.02 -21.29
C PRO A 189 7.86 -4.42 -21.01
N TYR A 190 8.50 -4.62 -19.84
CA TYR A 190 8.97 -5.94 -19.42
C TYR A 190 7.88 -6.75 -18.72
N ALA A 191 6.84 -6.10 -18.23
CA ALA A 191 5.67 -6.75 -17.64
C ALA A 191 4.66 -7.23 -18.70
N GLY A 192 4.58 -6.53 -19.85
CA GLY A 192 3.63 -6.83 -20.91
C GLY A 192 2.97 -5.57 -21.46
N THR A 193 1.67 -5.66 -21.72
CA THR A 193 0.84 -4.57 -22.23
C THR A 193 -0.46 -4.46 -21.42
N ASN A 194 -1.21 -3.36 -21.62
CA ASN A 194 -2.54 -3.20 -21.02
C ASN A 194 -3.50 -4.32 -21.47
N GLU A 195 -3.38 -4.80 -22.72
CA GLU A 195 -4.16 -5.91 -23.25
C GLU A 195 -3.79 -7.26 -22.60
N ASP A 196 -2.52 -7.43 -22.19
CA ASP A 196 -2.10 -8.61 -21.46
C ASP A 196 -2.72 -8.62 -20.06
N LEU A 197 -2.85 -7.46 -19.39
CA LEU A 197 -3.58 -7.35 -18.12
C LEU A 197 -5.07 -7.66 -18.30
N ALA A 198 -5.72 -7.09 -19.30
CA ALA A 198 -7.12 -7.37 -19.59
C ALA A 198 -7.35 -8.87 -19.85
N THR A 199 -6.42 -9.52 -20.56
CA THR A 199 -6.45 -10.97 -20.81
C THR A 199 -6.30 -11.74 -19.48
N LEU A 200 -5.34 -11.38 -18.65
CA LEU A 200 -5.13 -11.98 -17.33
C LEU A 200 -6.40 -11.88 -16.47
N CYS A 201 -7.01 -10.70 -16.37
CA CYS A 201 -8.25 -10.49 -15.63
C CYS A 201 -9.37 -11.41 -16.14
N LYS A 202 -9.57 -11.45 -17.47
CA LYS A 202 -10.57 -12.31 -18.09
C LYS A 202 -10.35 -13.81 -17.78
N GLU A 203 -9.13 -14.29 -17.87
CA GLU A 203 -8.79 -15.69 -17.60
C GLU A 203 -8.86 -16.04 -16.11
N ALA A 204 -8.49 -15.11 -15.22
CA ALA A 204 -8.67 -15.25 -13.77
C ALA A 204 -10.16 -15.33 -13.40
N HIS A 205 -10.99 -14.44 -13.93
CA HIS A 205 -12.43 -14.43 -13.67
C HIS A 205 -13.14 -15.72 -14.12
N LYS A 206 -12.73 -16.35 -15.20
CA LYS A 206 -13.24 -17.67 -15.60
C LYS A 206 -12.98 -18.76 -14.55
N ARG A 207 -11.98 -18.57 -13.71
CA ARG A 207 -11.60 -19.47 -12.61
C ARG A 207 -12.12 -19.01 -11.26
N ASN A 208 -13.03 -18.04 -11.22
CA ASN A 208 -13.54 -17.38 -10.01
C ASN A 208 -12.44 -16.72 -9.16
N MET A 209 -11.32 -16.34 -9.78
CA MET A 209 -10.23 -15.63 -9.14
C MET A 209 -10.36 -14.13 -9.38
N LYS A 210 -9.93 -13.32 -8.43
CA LYS A 210 -9.87 -11.86 -8.50
C LYS A 210 -8.43 -11.38 -8.64
N ILE A 211 -8.23 -10.28 -9.36
CA ILE A 211 -6.94 -9.63 -9.52
C ILE A 211 -6.96 -8.34 -8.70
N ILE A 212 -5.90 -8.12 -7.92
CA ILE A 212 -5.61 -6.86 -7.25
C ILE A 212 -4.27 -6.37 -7.80
N ILE A 213 -4.25 -5.16 -8.34
CA ILE A 213 -3.01 -4.49 -8.76
C ILE A 213 -2.60 -3.47 -7.71
N ASP A 214 -1.30 -3.31 -7.50
CA ASP A 214 -0.73 -2.36 -6.55
C ASP A 214 -0.82 -0.93 -7.10
N GLY A 215 -1.41 -0.03 -6.33
CA GLY A 215 -1.51 1.40 -6.64
C GLY A 215 -0.53 2.22 -5.80
N VAL A 216 0.58 2.63 -6.39
CA VAL A 216 1.61 3.42 -5.71
C VAL A 216 1.24 4.90 -5.73
N PHE A 217 0.41 5.35 -4.78
CA PHE A 217 -0.12 6.72 -4.76
C PHE A 217 0.52 7.63 -3.72
N ASN A 218 1.48 7.12 -2.93
CA ASN A 218 2.23 7.94 -1.97
C ASN A 218 3.30 8.80 -2.64
N HIS A 219 3.93 8.30 -3.70
CA HIS A 219 5.05 8.91 -4.40
C HIS A 219 5.06 8.50 -5.87
N THR A 220 5.83 9.21 -6.69
CA THR A 220 6.15 8.83 -8.06
C THR A 220 7.63 8.54 -8.21
N GLY A 221 8.01 7.88 -9.30
CA GLY A 221 9.36 7.87 -9.80
C GLY A 221 9.75 9.23 -10.38
N ARG A 222 11.03 9.38 -10.64
CA ARG A 222 11.60 10.61 -11.22
C ARG A 222 11.26 10.78 -12.72
N ASP A 223 10.88 9.69 -13.39
CA ASP A 223 10.49 9.70 -14.81
C ASP A 223 9.04 10.14 -15.03
N PHE A 224 8.27 10.34 -13.95
CA PHE A 224 6.88 10.80 -14.04
C PHE A 224 6.79 12.20 -14.63
N PHE A 225 5.82 12.42 -15.53
CA PHE A 225 5.73 13.65 -16.32
C PHE A 225 5.72 14.94 -15.49
N ALA A 226 4.99 14.95 -14.37
CA ALA A 226 4.90 16.13 -13.51
C ALA A 226 6.23 16.45 -12.84
N PHE A 227 7.00 15.43 -12.44
CA PHE A 227 8.33 15.63 -11.87
C PHE A 227 9.34 16.06 -12.95
N GLN A 228 9.25 15.51 -14.16
CA GLN A 228 10.10 15.95 -15.27
C GLN A 228 9.85 17.41 -15.66
N ASP A 229 8.60 17.87 -15.59
CA ASP A 229 8.28 19.28 -15.78
C ASP A 229 8.92 20.17 -14.71
N ILE A 230 8.92 19.77 -13.44
CA ILE A 230 9.62 20.50 -12.36
C ILE A 230 11.12 20.56 -12.63
N LYS A 231 11.74 19.49 -13.08
CA LYS A 231 13.16 19.49 -13.43
C LYS A 231 13.49 20.49 -14.55
N GLN A 232 12.61 20.61 -15.53
CA GLN A 232 12.79 21.48 -16.68
C GLN A 232 12.44 22.95 -16.38
N ASN A 233 11.28 23.19 -15.75
CA ASN A 233 10.68 24.53 -15.61
C ASN A 233 10.88 25.15 -14.23
N ARG A 234 11.39 24.38 -13.25
CA ARG A 234 11.75 24.86 -11.92
C ARG A 234 10.56 25.54 -11.22
N GLU A 235 10.78 26.75 -10.69
CA GLU A 235 9.75 27.58 -10.02
C GLU A 235 8.55 27.91 -10.91
N ASN A 236 8.72 27.82 -12.23
CA ASN A 236 7.66 28.07 -13.22
C ASN A 236 6.83 26.82 -13.54
N SER A 237 7.18 25.66 -13.02
CA SER A 237 6.40 24.44 -13.21
C SER A 237 5.02 24.58 -12.57
N ARG A 238 3.98 24.22 -13.34
CA ARG A 238 2.61 24.14 -12.81
C ARG A 238 2.42 22.99 -11.82
N TYR A 239 3.34 22.02 -11.80
CA TYR A 239 3.28 20.81 -10.97
C TYR A 239 4.09 20.92 -9.68
N LYS A 240 4.70 22.07 -9.36
CA LYS A 240 5.54 22.21 -8.15
C LYS A 240 4.80 21.88 -6.86
N ASP A 241 3.50 22.19 -6.80
CA ASP A 241 2.65 21.94 -5.64
C ASP A 241 2.04 20.52 -5.60
N TRP A 242 2.33 19.71 -6.64
CA TRP A 242 1.96 18.30 -6.67
C TRP A 242 2.85 17.45 -5.76
N TYR A 243 4.01 17.98 -5.36
CA TYR A 243 4.96 17.28 -4.51
C TYR A 243 5.16 18.01 -3.18
N CYS A 244 5.54 17.25 -2.16
CA CYS A 244 5.77 17.80 -0.83
C CYS A 244 7.13 18.48 -0.73
N ASN A 245 7.15 19.66 -0.09
CA ASN A 245 8.36 20.35 0.35
C ASN A 245 9.42 20.60 -0.76
N VAL A 246 8.96 20.93 -1.99
CA VAL A 246 9.86 21.30 -3.09
C VAL A 246 10.57 22.60 -2.73
N ASN A 247 11.91 22.56 -2.69
CA ASN A 247 12.75 23.72 -2.36
C ASN A 247 13.84 23.91 -3.42
N PHE A 248 13.71 24.95 -4.22
CA PHE A 248 14.62 25.27 -5.33
C PHE A 248 15.97 25.83 -4.90
N TRP A 249 16.17 26.06 -3.60
CA TRP A 249 17.45 26.48 -3.02
C TRP A 249 18.20 25.29 -2.37
N GLY A 250 17.62 24.08 -2.42
CA GLY A 250 18.20 22.85 -1.92
C GLY A 250 18.91 22.06 -3.00
N ASN A 251 19.24 20.80 -2.65
CA ASN A 251 19.77 19.81 -3.58
C ASN A 251 19.31 18.41 -3.15
N ASN A 252 19.50 17.43 -4.01
CA ASN A 252 19.20 16.03 -3.77
C ASN A 252 20.38 15.14 -4.22
N SER A 253 20.33 13.84 -3.99
CA SER A 253 21.39 12.89 -4.34
C SER A 253 21.70 12.80 -5.84
N TYR A 254 20.77 13.24 -6.69
CA TYR A 254 20.93 13.29 -8.15
C TYR A 254 21.48 14.62 -8.67
N ASN A 255 21.81 15.59 -7.77
CA ASN A 255 22.32 16.92 -8.11
C ASN A 255 21.41 17.74 -9.03
N ASP A 256 20.08 17.64 -8.88
CA ASP A 256 19.14 18.44 -9.68
C ASP A 256 19.12 19.93 -9.32
N GLY A 257 19.78 20.35 -8.23
CA GLY A 257 19.79 21.75 -7.75
C GLY A 257 18.48 22.15 -7.06
N PHE A 258 17.69 21.23 -6.59
CA PHE A 258 16.54 21.42 -5.70
C PHE A 258 16.31 20.19 -4.83
N SER A 259 15.62 20.36 -3.71
CA SER A 259 15.24 19.26 -2.81
C SER A 259 13.73 19.11 -2.74
N TYR A 260 13.28 17.97 -2.25
CA TYR A 260 11.89 17.61 -2.08
C TYR A 260 11.75 16.55 -0.98
N GLU A 261 10.55 16.32 -0.48
CA GLU A 261 10.28 15.21 0.40
C GLU A 261 10.22 13.90 -0.41
N ASN A 262 10.80 12.84 0.14
CA ASN A 262 10.86 11.53 -0.48
C ASN A 262 10.33 10.44 0.46
N TRP A 263 10.17 9.23 -0.05
CA TRP A 263 9.85 8.07 0.75
C TRP A 263 11.11 7.39 1.28
N GLY A 264 11.21 7.26 2.60
CA GLY A 264 12.26 6.47 3.25
C GLY A 264 13.69 6.98 3.07
N GLY A 265 13.90 8.24 2.64
CA GLY A 265 15.23 8.77 2.35
C GLY A 265 15.71 8.53 0.92
N TYR A 266 14.89 7.94 0.05
CA TYR A 266 15.23 7.64 -1.33
C TYR A 266 14.73 8.72 -2.30
N ASP A 267 15.64 9.52 -2.84
CA ASP A 267 15.31 10.58 -3.80
C ASP A 267 14.72 10.08 -5.13
N LEU A 268 14.79 8.77 -5.40
CA LEU A 268 14.09 8.13 -6.51
C LEU A 268 12.56 8.19 -6.34
N LEU A 269 12.06 8.22 -5.10
CA LEU A 269 10.66 8.07 -4.71
C LEU A 269 10.11 9.40 -4.20
N VAL A 270 9.69 10.25 -5.13
CA VAL A 270 9.31 11.65 -4.88
C VAL A 270 7.90 11.73 -4.30
N LYS A 271 7.75 12.21 -3.07
CA LYS A 271 6.48 12.19 -2.34
C LYS A 271 5.43 13.14 -2.92
N LEU A 272 4.27 12.58 -3.28
CA LEU A 272 3.12 13.33 -3.75
C LEU A 272 2.44 14.09 -2.62
N ASN A 273 1.98 15.30 -2.93
CA ASN A 273 1.14 16.10 -2.05
C ASN A 273 -0.33 15.68 -2.19
N GLN A 274 -0.74 14.67 -1.43
CA GLN A 274 -2.12 14.16 -1.43
C GLN A 274 -3.17 15.15 -0.88
N HIS A 275 -2.76 16.29 -0.35
CA HIS A 275 -3.67 17.39 0.02
C HIS A 275 -4.01 18.28 -1.19
N ASN A 276 -3.22 18.26 -2.25
CA ASN A 276 -3.49 19.01 -3.47
C ASN A 276 -4.70 18.40 -4.22
N PRO A 277 -5.75 19.19 -4.52
CA PRO A 277 -6.94 18.70 -5.23
C PRO A 277 -6.63 18.10 -6.60
N GLU A 278 -5.73 18.71 -7.38
CA GLU A 278 -5.35 18.20 -8.71
C GLU A 278 -4.69 16.81 -8.62
N VAL A 279 -3.89 16.56 -7.58
CA VAL A 279 -3.29 15.24 -7.34
C VAL A 279 -4.37 14.22 -7.00
N LYS A 280 -5.35 14.58 -6.17
CA LYS A 280 -6.49 13.71 -5.85
C LYS A 280 -7.32 13.35 -7.07
N ASP A 281 -7.61 14.35 -7.90
CA ASP A 281 -8.39 14.15 -9.13
C ASP A 281 -7.62 13.27 -10.11
N TYR A 282 -6.33 13.50 -10.30
CA TYR A 282 -5.46 12.66 -11.13
C TYR A 282 -5.43 11.19 -10.64
N ILE A 283 -5.23 10.97 -9.33
CA ILE A 283 -5.24 9.62 -8.76
C ILE A 283 -6.62 8.95 -8.96
N ALA A 284 -7.71 9.70 -8.79
CA ALA A 284 -9.05 9.18 -9.01
C ALA A 284 -9.27 8.77 -10.47
N ASP A 285 -8.74 9.53 -11.44
CA ASP A 285 -8.81 9.20 -12.86
C ASP A 285 -7.96 7.96 -13.19
N VAL A 286 -6.77 7.83 -12.63
CA VAL A 286 -5.95 6.60 -12.75
C VAL A 286 -6.70 5.38 -12.20
N ILE A 287 -7.35 5.49 -11.04
CA ILE A 287 -8.15 4.39 -10.49
C ILE A 287 -9.30 4.03 -11.46
N ARG A 288 -10.02 5.02 -12.00
CA ARG A 288 -11.09 4.78 -12.99
C ARG A 288 -10.60 4.14 -14.28
N PHE A 289 -9.35 4.45 -14.67
CA PHE A 289 -8.74 3.86 -15.86
C PHE A 289 -8.53 2.34 -15.71
N TRP A 290 -8.19 1.85 -14.50
CA TRP A 290 -7.89 0.44 -14.26
C TRP A 290 -9.10 -0.40 -13.81
N VAL A 291 -10.20 0.22 -13.37
CA VAL A 291 -11.42 -0.44 -12.88
C VAL A 291 -12.54 -0.34 -13.89
#